data_ff419c16df0cbbe95f0b0c90a45b7b31
#
_entry.id   ff419c16df0cbbe95f0b0c90a45b7b31
#
_cell.length_a   1.000
_cell.length_b   1.000
_cell.length_c   1.000
_cell.angle_alpha   90.00
_cell.angle_beta   90.00
_cell.angle_gamma   90.00
#
_symmetry.space_group_name_H-M   'P 1'
#
loop_
_entity.id
_entity.type
_entity.pdbx_description
1 polymer ?
#
loop_
_entity_poly.entity_id
_entity_poly.type
_entity_poly.pdbx_seq_one_letter_code
_entity_poly.pdbx_strand_id
1 'polypeptide(L)'
;MAVHPIDVTLPDGRVVTARPLTIRQRIALTAQLAEERASIARRNAEIAGDPNVLASVEKARKEALVASALVLDCYTLAGAMRVVEAASEFPELIGDGLEPKALTELALRLLGFGREDEREAPAGK
;
A
#
# COMPACT_ATOMS: atom_id res chain seq x y z
N MET A 1 15.21 8.51 -14.63
CA MET A 1 15.60 8.30 -13.23
C MET A 1 15.62 6.83 -12.90
N ALA A 2 16.69 6.39 -12.35
CA ALA A 2 16.83 4.97 -12.02
C ALA A 2 16.03 4.64 -10.76
N VAL A 3 15.44 3.46 -10.78
CA VAL A 3 14.70 2.94 -9.64
C VAL A 3 15.52 1.79 -9.07
N HIS A 4 15.96 1.95 -7.83
CA HIS A 4 16.82 0.96 -7.21
C HIS A 4 15.99 -0.07 -6.46
N PRO A 5 16.24 -1.36 -6.71
CA PRO A 5 15.55 -2.40 -5.95
C PRO A 5 15.86 -2.30 -4.47
N ILE A 6 14.94 -2.79 -3.67
CA ILE A 6 15.11 -2.86 -2.23
C ILE A 6 15.31 -4.31 -1.87
N ASP A 7 16.41 -4.62 -1.19
CA ASP A 7 16.68 -5.97 -0.72
C ASP A 7 16.00 -6.16 0.63
N VAL A 8 15.15 -7.17 0.71
CA VAL A 8 14.42 -7.50 1.92
C VAL A 8 15.04 -8.77 2.49
N THR A 9 15.67 -8.66 3.65
CA THR A 9 16.27 -9.80 4.32
C THR A 9 15.21 -10.43 5.22
N LEU A 10 14.93 -11.70 4.98
CA LEU A 10 13.94 -12.44 5.76
C LEU A 10 14.60 -13.00 7.02
N PRO A 11 13.82 -13.35 8.04
CA PRO A 11 14.39 -13.88 9.28
C PRO A 11 15.22 -15.14 9.09
N ASP A 12 14.95 -15.91 8.05
CA ASP A 12 15.75 -17.12 7.77
C ASP A 12 17.02 -16.84 6.99
N GLY A 13 17.31 -15.56 6.72
CA GLY A 13 18.53 -15.16 6.03
C GLY A 13 18.40 -15.01 4.53
N ARG A 14 17.27 -15.43 3.96
CA ARG A 14 17.08 -15.25 2.52
C ARG A 14 16.84 -13.79 2.19
N VAL A 15 17.21 -13.39 0.99
CA VAL A 15 17.03 -12.03 0.52
C VAL A 15 16.09 -12.06 -0.68
N VAL A 16 15.05 -11.25 -0.61
CA VAL A 16 14.07 -11.12 -1.68
C VAL A 16 14.08 -9.66 -2.13
N THR A 17 14.08 -9.47 -3.44
CA THR A 17 14.14 -8.12 -4.00
C THR A 17 12.74 -7.60 -4.27
N ALA A 18 12.52 -6.33 -3.94
CA ALA A 18 11.29 -5.63 -4.28
C ALA A 18 11.65 -4.32 -4.97
N ARG A 19 10.78 -3.85 -5.84
CA ARG A 19 11.04 -2.61 -6.56
C ARG A 19 10.04 -1.55 -6.15
N PRO A 20 10.49 -0.31 -5.92
CA PRO A 20 9.56 0.78 -5.64
C PRO A 20 8.51 0.87 -6.74
N LEU A 21 7.31 1.24 -6.37
CA LEU A 21 6.19 1.28 -7.31
C LEU A 21 6.35 2.40 -8.31
N THR A 22 6.00 2.12 -9.55
CA THR A 22 5.90 3.15 -10.57
C THR A 22 4.63 3.96 -10.35
N ILE A 23 4.55 5.12 -11.01
CA ILE A 23 3.34 5.93 -10.95
C ILE A 23 2.15 5.15 -11.48
N ARG A 24 2.36 4.38 -12.54
CA ARG A 24 1.27 3.57 -13.11
C ARG A 24 0.77 2.54 -12.11
N GLN A 25 1.68 1.90 -11.38
CA GLN A 25 1.29 0.94 -10.36
C GLN A 25 0.53 1.62 -9.23
N ARG A 26 0.96 2.80 -8.82
CA ARG A 26 0.25 3.55 -7.76
C ARG A 26 -1.16 3.91 -8.18
N ILE A 27 -1.33 4.32 -9.44
CA ILE A 27 -2.65 4.65 -9.95
C ILE A 27 -3.55 3.42 -9.93
N ALA A 28 -3.02 2.28 -10.38
CA ALA A 28 -3.79 1.04 -10.40
C ALA A 28 -4.19 0.61 -8.98
N LEU A 29 -3.27 0.71 -8.02
CA LEU A 29 -3.58 0.32 -6.66
C LEU A 29 -4.57 1.29 -6.01
N THR A 30 -4.46 2.58 -6.31
CA THR A 30 -5.40 3.56 -5.79
C THR A 30 -6.81 3.27 -6.31
N ALA A 31 -6.93 2.95 -7.59
CA ALA A 31 -8.22 2.60 -8.17
C ALA A 31 -8.78 1.33 -7.53
N GLN A 32 -7.94 0.34 -7.29
CA GLN A 32 -8.36 -0.90 -6.65
C GLN A 32 -8.86 -0.63 -5.23
N LEU A 33 -8.14 0.20 -4.49
CA LEU A 33 -8.55 0.56 -3.14
C LEU A 33 -9.88 1.30 -3.14
N ALA A 34 -10.07 2.20 -4.10
CA ALA A 34 -11.32 2.97 -4.19
C ALA A 34 -12.51 2.04 -4.42
N GLU A 35 -12.37 1.05 -5.30
CA GLU A 35 -13.46 0.12 -5.56
C GLU A 35 -13.72 -0.78 -4.36
N GLU A 36 -12.68 -1.17 -3.66
CA GLU A 36 -12.83 -1.97 -2.44
C GLU A 36 -13.59 -1.20 -1.37
N ARG A 37 -13.24 0.08 -1.17
CA ARG A 37 -13.91 0.91 -0.18
C ARG A 37 -15.35 1.20 -0.59
N ALA A 38 -15.59 1.39 -1.89
CA ALA A 38 -16.95 1.59 -2.38
C ALA A 38 -17.82 0.36 -2.14
N SER A 39 -17.25 -0.82 -2.33
CA SER A 39 -17.97 -2.07 -2.09
C SER A 39 -18.33 -2.23 -0.62
N ILE A 40 -17.40 -1.92 0.26
CA ILE A 40 -17.65 -1.99 1.71
C ILE A 40 -18.73 -0.97 2.11
N ALA A 41 -18.63 0.24 1.57
CA ALA A 41 -19.62 1.29 1.88
C ALA A 41 -21.01 0.88 1.42
N ARG A 42 -21.12 0.25 0.25
CA ARG A 42 -22.41 -0.23 -0.25
C ARG A 42 -22.99 -1.26 0.71
N ARG A 43 -22.19 -2.22 1.12
CA ARG A 43 -22.67 -3.26 2.03
C ARG A 43 -23.13 -2.67 3.35
N ASN A 44 -22.32 -1.77 3.91
CA ASN A 44 -22.66 -1.16 5.18
C ASN A 44 -23.93 -0.31 5.08
N ALA A 45 -24.09 0.44 4.00
CA ALA A 45 -25.26 1.27 3.81
C ALA A 45 -26.53 0.41 3.65
N GLU A 46 -26.41 -0.71 2.94
CA GLU A 46 -27.55 -1.60 2.75
C GLU A 46 -27.95 -2.24 4.06
N ILE A 47 -26.98 -2.69 4.85
CA ILE A 47 -27.27 -3.28 6.16
C ILE A 47 -27.94 -2.25 7.07
N ALA A 48 -27.48 -1.02 7.02
CA ALA A 48 -28.02 0.05 7.86
C ALA A 48 -29.38 0.59 7.37
N GLY A 49 -29.81 0.17 6.18
CA GLY A 49 -31.06 0.68 5.63
C GLY A 49 -30.96 2.11 5.16
N ASP A 50 -29.75 2.54 4.75
CA ASP A 50 -29.50 3.90 4.31
C ASP A 50 -30.27 4.17 3.02
N PRO A 51 -31.13 5.23 2.99
CA PRO A 51 -31.88 5.55 1.76
C PRO A 51 -30.98 6.09 0.66
N ASN A 52 -29.75 6.50 0.98
CA ASN A 52 -28.84 7.11 0.02
C ASN A 52 -27.58 6.26 -0.18
N VAL A 53 -27.79 4.99 -0.54
CA VAL A 53 -26.67 4.05 -0.73
C VAL A 53 -25.68 4.59 -1.76
N LEU A 54 -26.18 5.14 -2.88
CA LEU A 54 -25.29 5.65 -3.92
C LEU A 54 -24.41 6.79 -3.42
N ALA A 55 -24.97 7.68 -2.60
CA ALA A 55 -24.19 8.78 -2.07
C ALA A 55 -23.07 8.27 -1.17
N SER A 56 -23.36 7.27 -0.36
CA SER A 56 -22.35 6.66 0.52
C SER A 56 -21.23 5.99 -0.28
N VAL A 57 -21.60 5.32 -1.35
CA VAL A 57 -20.64 4.65 -2.23
C VAL A 57 -19.73 5.67 -2.91
N GLU A 58 -20.32 6.75 -3.44
CA GLU A 58 -19.53 7.78 -4.13
C GLU A 58 -18.59 8.50 -3.18
N LYS A 59 -19.06 8.75 -1.96
CA LYS A 59 -18.22 9.39 -0.97
C LYS A 59 -17.01 8.53 -0.63
N ALA A 60 -17.24 7.23 -0.42
CA ALA A 60 -16.15 6.31 -0.11
C ALA A 60 -15.16 6.22 -1.25
N ARG A 61 -15.66 6.18 -2.49
CA ARG A 61 -14.79 6.11 -3.65
C ARG A 61 -13.92 7.36 -3.76
N LYS A 62 -14.51 8.53 -3.57
CA LYS A 62 -13.76 9.78 -3.63
C LYS A 62 -12.71 9.87 -2.55
N GLU A 63 -13.05 9.45 -1.33
CA GLU A 63 -12.10 9.52 -0.23
C GLU A 63 -10.91 8.61 -0.44
N ALA A 64 -11.11 7.51 -1.14
CA ALA A 64 -10.02 6.57 -1.41
C ALA A 64 -9.16 6.98 -2.60
N LEU A 65 -9.59 7.96 -3.37
CA LEU A 65 -8.81 8.40 -4.53
C LEU A 65 -7.80 9.49 -4.19
N VAL A 66 -7.77 9.95 -2.94
CA VAL A 66 -6.78 10.94 -2.56
C VAL A 66 -5.43 10.26 -2.34
N ALA A 67 -4.36 11.03 -2.53
CA ALA A 67 -3.02 10.47 -2.51
C ALA A 67 -2.67 9.80 -1.18
N SER A 68 -3.20 10.31 -0.07
CA SER A 68 -2.87 9.76 1.24
C SER A 68 -3.59 8.46 1.56
N ALA A 69 -4.64 8.11 0.81
CA ALA A 69 -5.43 6.93 1.14
C ALA A 69 -4.60 5.65 1.01
N LEU A 70 -3.80 5.54 -0.04
CA LEU A 70 -2.97 4.37 -0.25
C LEU A 70 -1.90 4.26 0.84
N VAL A 71 -1.35 5.38 1.25
CA VAL A 71 -0.35 5.41 2.32
C VAL A 71 -0.98 4.92 3.62
N LEU A 72 -2.14 5.43 3.97
CA LEU A 72 -2.81 5.04 5.20
C LEU A 72 -3.21 3.55 5.17
N ASP A 73 -3.58 3.05 3.99
CA ASP A 73 -3.95 1.66 3.85
C ASP A 73 -2.79 0.73 4.18
N CYS A 74 -1.54 1.19 4.01
CA CYS A 74 -0.37 0.38 4.32
C CYS A 74 -0.25 0.04 5.81
N TYR A 75 -1.00 0.71 6.66
CA TYR A 75 -1.00 0.39 8.09
C TYR A 75 -1.91 -0.78 8.42
N THR A 76 -2.60 -1.32 7.42
CA THR A 76 -3.31 -2.59 7.57
C THR A 76 -2.48 -3.68 6.87
N LEU A 77 -2.65 -4.91 7.33
CA LEU A 77 -1.92 -6.03 6.70
C LEU A 77 -2.31 -6.20 5.23
N ALA A 78 -3.61 -6.10 4.96
CA ALA A 78 -4.09 -6.26 3.59
C ALA A 78 -3.53 -5.17 2.69
N GLY A 79 -3.49 -3.93 3.18
CA GLY A 79 -2.97 -2.83 2.39
C GLY A 79 -1.48 -2.93 2.15
N ALA A 80 -0.72 -3.31 3.19
CA ALA A 80 0.72 -3.50 3.04
C ALA A 80 1.01 -4.59 2.02
N MET A 81 0.28 -5.71 2.10
CA MET A 81 0.46 -6.80 1.14
C MET A 81 0.08 -6.40 -0.28
N ARG A 82 -0.93 -5.55 -0.42
CA ARG A 82 -1.32 -5.05 -1.73
C ARG A 82 -0.14 -4.37 -2.43
N VAL A 83 0.60 -3.56 -1.69
CA VAL A 83 1.78 -2.88 -2.22
C VAL A 83 2.89 -3.87 -2.51
N VAL A 84 3.14 -4.79 -1.59
CA VAL A 84 4.21 -5.78 -1.75
C VAL A 84 3.95 -6.68 -2.96
N GLU A 85 2.69 -7.07 -3.16
CA GLU A 85 2.33 -7.93 -4.29
C GLU A 85 2.61 -7.25 -5.62
N ALA A 86 2.43 -5.94 -5.67
CA ALA A 86 2.71 -5.20 -6.90
C ALA A 86 4.21 -5.00 -7.12
N ALA A 87 5.01 -5.08 -6.06
CA ALA A 87 6.41 -4.70 -6.08
C ALA A 87 7.39 -5.88 -6.13
N SER A 88 6.94 -7.09 -5.87
CA SER A 88 7.84 -8.23 -5.73
C SER A 88 7.32 -9.43 -6.49
N GLU A 89 8.26 -10.25 -6.97
CA GLU A 89 7.92 -11.52 -7.62
C GLU A 89 7.59 -12.60 -6.60
N PHE A 90 7.98 -12.39 -5.35
CA PHE A 90 7.78 -13.41 -4.31
C PHE A 90 7.09 -12.79 -3.09
N PRO A 91 5.88 -12.24 -3.29
CA PRO A 91 5.21 -11.55 -2.17
C PRO A 91 4.88 -12.48 -1.01
N GLU A 92 4.65 -13.77 -1.28
CA GLU A 92 4.33 -14.72 -0.21
C GLU A 92 5.49 -14.87 0.76
N LEU A 93 6.71 -14.91 0.22
CA LEU A 93 7.88 -15.04 1.09
C LEU A 93 8.02 -13.84 2.00
N ILE A 94 7.78 -12.66 1.46
CA ILE A 94 7.85 -11.44 2.24
C ILE A 94 6.74 -11.41 3.29
N GLY A 95 5.51 -11.72 2.89
CA GLY A 95 4.38 -11.69 3.79
C GLY A 95 4.49 -12.70 4.92
N ASP A 96 5.02 -13.89 4.61
CA ASP A 96 5.16 -14.94 5.63
C ASP A 96 6.37 -14.69 6.52
N GLY A 97 7.37 -13.97 6.03
CA GLY A 97 8.63 -13.82 6.76
C GLY A 97 8.72 -12.58 7.60
N LEU A 98 7.95 -11.54 7.32
CA LEU A 98 8.07 -10.26 8.03
C LEU A 98 6.96 -10.10 9.05
N GLU A 99 7.30 -9.45 10.16
CA GLU A 99 6.30 -9.06 11.13
C GLU A 99 5.48 -7.91 10.57
N PRO A 100 4.26 -7.70 11.09
CA PRO A 100 3.38 -6.64 10.57
C PRO A 100 4.02 -5.27 10.50
N LYS A 101 4.77 -4.90 11.52
CA LYS A 101 5.41 -3.59 11.54
C LYS A 101 6.43 -3.46 10.43
N ALA A 102 7.26 -4.50 10.23
CA ALA A 102 8.25 -4.50 9.18
C ALA A 102 7.60 -4.49 7.81
N LEU A 103 6.49 -5.19 7.67
CA LEU A 103 5.75 -5.22 6.42
C LEU A 103 5.21 -3.82 6.06
N THR A 104 4.65 -3.12 7.05
CA THR A 104 4.17 -1.77 6.84
C THR A 104 5.31 -0.84 6.43
N GLU A 105 6.44 -0.94 7.11
CA GLU A 105 7.59 -0.09 6.78
C GLU A 105 8.08 -0.36 5.37
N LEU A 106 8.12 -1.61 4.98
CA LEU A 106 8.52 -1.95 3.61
C LEU A 106 7.54 -1.37 2.60
N ALA A 107 6.24 -1.52 2.85
CA ALA A 107 5.24 -0.99 1.94
C ALA A 107 5.38 0.52 1.77
N LEU A 108 5.62 1.23 2.86
CA LEU A 108 5.81 2.68 2.79
C LEU A 108 7.06 3.03 1.99
N ARG A 109 8.13 2.28 2.16
CA ARG A 109 9.35 2.51 1.37
C ARG A 109 9.10 2.27 -0.10
N LEU A 110 8.31 1.25 -0.43
CA LEU A 110 7.99 0.94 -1.82
C LEU A 110 7.14 2.04 -2.46
N LEU A 111 6.40 2.79 -1.65
CA LEU A 111 5.65 3.95 -2.11
C LEU A 111 6.50 5.22 -2.13
N GLY A 112 7.76 5.14 -1.70
CA GLY A 112 8.66 6.29 -1.70
C GLY A 112 8.74 7.03 -0.38
N PHE A 113 8.21 6.45 0.68
CA PHE A 113 8.25 7.06 2.00
C PHE A 113 9.22 6.29 2.90
N GLY A 114 9.51 6.85 4.06
CA GLY A 114 10.34 6.16 5.02
C GLY A 114 11.80 6.12 4.64
N ARG A 115 12.25 7.05 3.82
CA ARG A 115 13.63 7.12 3.40
C ARG A 115 14.31 8.38 3.86
N GLU A 116 13.79 8.90 4.92
CA GLU A 116 14.30 10.16 5.44
C GLU A 116 15.76 10.08 5.80
N ASP A 117 16.15 8.98 6.37
CA ASP A 117 17.54 8.80 6.75
C ASP A 117 18.44 8.88 5.53
N GLU A 118 18.02 8.28 4.45
CA GLU A 118 18.83 8.26 3.24
C GLU A 118 18.88 9.62 2.60
N ARG A 119 17.76 10.33 2.63
CA ARG A 119 17.72 11.64 2.03
C ARG A 119 18.51 12.65 2.86
N GLU A 120 18.42 12.51 4.15
CA GLU A 120 19.11 13.43 5.01
C GLU A 120 20.59 13.24 4.99
N ALA A 121 21.01 12.02 4.84
CA ALA A 121 22.42 11.74 4.81
C ALA A 121 23.11 12.54 3.72
N PRO A 122 22.60 12.54 2.52
CA PRO A 122 23.23 13.34 1.49
C PRO A 122 22.94 14.81 1.65
N ALA A 123 21.78 15.06 2.11
CA ALA A 123 21.42 16.44 2.27
C ALA A 123 22.31 17.06 3.29
N GLY A 124 22.62 16.26 3.91
CA GLY A 124 23.42 16.67 4.88
C GLY A 124 24.25 17.53 4.52
N LYS A 125 23.61 17.19 4.31
CA LYS A 125 24.05 17.57 4.32
C LYS A 125 24.15 18.19 4.47
#